data_1833b77db4514b9c0fd076a557b1b6c6
#
_entry.id   1833b77db4514b9c0fd076a557b1b6c6
#
_cell.length_a   1.000
_cell.length_b   1.000
_cell.length_c   1.000
_cell.angle_alpha   90.00
_cell.angle_beta   90.00
_cell.angle_gamma   90.00
#
_symmetry.space_group_name_H-M   'P 1'
#
loop_
_entity.id
_entity.type
_entity.pdbx_description
1 polymer ?
#
loop_
_entity_poly.entity_id
_entity_poly.type
_entity_poly.pdbx_seq_one_letter_code
_entity_poly.pdbx_strand_id
1 'polypeptide(L)'
;MKKWNPEMVNTILKNENYTGTLLQCKRRKLNYRVNKQIQLEKENWIITPNHHEAIISKEKFDKVQDILNKQAKVNKDGSIGILSGFLKCKCCGGNMVKRTSKERVYYYCSNYYRNKTCENNESISENKLIEIINEKLNLSNITRLELENKVKCIYIDKNKNVKIDIK
;
A
#
# COMPACT_ATOMS: atom_id res chain seq x y z
N MET A 1 9.34 29.88 -12.93
CA MET A 1 8.80 29.12 -11.80
C MET A 1 9.08 27.63 -12.05
N LYS A 2 9.79 26.92 -11.15
CA LYS A 2 9.99 25.47 -11.28
C LYS A 2 8.67 24.75 -11.00
N LYS A 3 8.22 23.91 -11.92
CA LYS A 3 7.00 23.12 -11.73
C LYS A 3 7.24 22.00 -10.72
N TRP A 4 6.29 21.75 -9.85
CA TRP A 4 6.28 20.59 -8.94
C TRP A 4 6.24 19.30 -9.75
N ASN A 5 7.04 18.33 -9.38
CA ASN A 5 6.95 16.99 -9.94
C ASN A 5 6.52 15.97 -8.87
N PRO A 6 5.92 14.83 -9.27
CA PRO A 6 5.44 13.82 -8.32
C PRO A 6 6.52 13.25 -7.38
N GLU A 7 7.77 13.16 -7.85
CA GLU A 7 8.89 12.63 -7.07
C GLU A 7 9.27 13.58 -5.93
N MET A 8 9.29 14.89 -6.20
CA MET A 8 9.55 15.90 -5.16
C MET A 8 8.47 15.85 -4.07
N VAL A 9 7.21 15.80 -4.47
CA VAL A 9 6.09 15.70 -3.52
C VAL A 9 6.21 14.42 -2.68
N ASN A 10 6.48 13.28 -3.31
CA ASN A 10 6.65 12.01 -2.61
C ASN A 10 7.85 12.02 -1.64
N THR A 11 8.93 12.68 -2.02
CA THR A 11 10.11 12.85 -1.14
C THR A 11 9.77 13.68 0.09
N ILE A 12 9.02 14.77 -0.08
CA ILE A 12 8.55 15.62 1.03
C ILE A 12 7.63 14.83 1.96
N LEU A 13 6.63 14.14 1.41
CA LEU A 13 5.66 13.36 2.19
C LEU A 13 6.30 12.21 3.00
N LYS A 14 7.44 11.68 2.56
CA LYS A 14 8.19 10.61 3.24
C LYS A 14 9.28 11.10 4.19
N ASN A 15 9.47 12.40 4.30
CA ASN A 15 10.54 12.96 5.12
C ASN A 15 10.11 13.12 6.58
N GLU A 16 10.59 12.23 7.42
CA GLU A 16 10.33 12.20 8.87
C GLU A 16 10.86 13.43 9.63
N ASN A 17 11.80 14.19 9.03
CA ASN A 17 12.32 15.38 9.70
C ASN A 17 11.25 16.44 9.98
N TYR A 18 10.16 16.47 9.22
CA TYR A 18 9.05 17.39 9.48
C TYR A 18 8.28 17.12 10.78
N THR A 19 8.50 15.96 11.40
CA THR A 19 7.91 15.61 12.71
C THR A 19 8.77 16.04 13.92
N GLY A 20 9.82 16.84 13.70
CA GLY A 20 10.74 17.25 14.75
C GLY A 20 11.88 16.24 15.02
N THR A 21 11.94 15.15 14.27
CA THR A 21 12.96 14.10 14.42
C THR A 21 14.12 14.37 13.44
N LEU A 22 15.36 14.40 13.92
CA LEU A 22 16.53 14.49 13.06
C LEU A 22 17.04 13.09 12.72
N LEU A 23 17.17 12.81 11.42
CA LEU A 23 17.67 11.53 10.88
C LEU A 23 19.01 11.73 10.19
N GLN A 24 20.07 11.16 10.75
CA GLN A 24 21.45 11.28 10.26
C GLN A 24 22.00 9.90 9.85
N CYS A 25 23.15 9.90 9.20
CA CYS A 25 23.87 8.68 8.78
C CYS A 25 23.08 7.73 7.90
N LYS A 26 22.15 8.25 7.09
CA LYS A 26 21.35 7.43 6.13
C LYS A 26 22.22 6.81 5.02
N ARG A 27 23.37 7.42 4.73
CA ARG A 27 24.28 7.00 3.67
C ARG A 27 25.73 7.14 4.14
N ARG A 28 26.60 6.26 3.64
CA ARG A 28 28.06 6.39 3.80
C ARG A 28 28.76 6.21 2.46
N LYS A 29 29.93 6.82 2.29
CA LYS A 29 30.80 6.53 1.15
C LYS A 29 31.36 5.12 1.28
N LEU A 30 31.50 4.40 0.16
CA LEU A 30 32.09 3.06 0.17
C LEU A 30 33.53 3.10 0.66
N ASN A 31 34.32 4.04 0.11
CA ASN A 31 35.66 4.40 0.59
C ASN A 31 36.00 5.84 0.13
N TYR A 32 37.17 6.35 0.51
CA TYR A 32 37.59 7.73 0.18
C TYR A 32 37.91 7.94 -1.30
N ARG A 33 38.25 6.89 -2.05
CA ARG A 33 38.62 6.94 -3.47
C ARG A 33 37.45 6.89 -4.43
N VAL A 34 36.31 6.34 -3.97
CA VAL A 34 35.15 6.08 -4.82
C VAL A 34 33.99 6.97 -4.38
N ASN A 35 33.46 7.77 -5.31
CA ASN A 35 32.30 8.64 -5.04
C ASN A 35 30.96 7.88 -4.97
N LYS A 36 31.00 6.55 -4.79
CA LYS A 36 29.79 5.73 -4.62
C LYS A 36 29.33 5.76 -3.17
N GLN A 37 28.07 6.16 -2.96
CA GLN A 37 27.41 6.12 -1.67
C GLN A 37 26.56 4.85 -1.57
N ILE A 38 26.62 4.19 -0.42
CA ILE A 38 25.72 3.10 -0.04
C ILE A 38 24.70 3.62 0.95
N GLN A 39 23.45 3.23 0.77
CA GLN A 39 22.40 3.49 1.73
C GLN A 39 22.52 2.49 2.88
N LEU A 40 22.49 3.00 4.10
CA LEU A 40 22.49 2.17 5.30
C LEU A 40 21.07 1.76 5.66
N GLU A 41 20.94 0.60 6.30
CA GLU A 41 19.69 0.14 6.90
C GLU A 41 19.26 1.06 8.04
N LYS A 42 17.96 1.15 8.32
CA LYS A 42 17.41 2.06 9.33
C LYS A 42 17.99 1.84 10.73
N GLU A 43 18.41 0.63 11.05
CA GLU A 43 19.04 0.26 12.31
C GLU A 43 20.39 0.97 12.54
N ASN A 44 21.06 1.33 11.45
CA ASN A 44 22.35 2.04 11.47
C ASN A 44 22.22 3.57 11.38
N TRP A 45 20.98 4.09 11.37
CA TRP A 45 20.76 5.52 11.35
C TRP A 45 20.84 6.11 12.75
N ILE A 46 21.35 7.34 12.85
CA ILE A 46 21.27 8.10 14.09
C ILE A 46 19.95 8.86 14.08
N ILE A 47 19.08 8.51 15.03
CA ILE A 47 17.74 9.09 15.16
C ILE A 47 17.72 9.90 16.46
N THR A 48 17.52 11.21 16.34
CA THR A 48 17.38 12.12 17.48
C THR A 48 15.95 12.66 17.49
N PRO A 49 15.08 12.14 18.36
CA PRO A 49 13.70 12.65 18.47
C PRO A 49 13.69 14.03 19.16
N ASN A 50 12.67 14.83 18.85
CA ASN A 50 12.46 16.17 19.43
C ASN A 50 13.68 17.12 19.30
N HIS A 51 14.40 16.99 18.19
CA HIS A 51 15.56 17.84 17.92
C HIS A 51 15.19 19.29 17.55
N HIS A 52 14.05 19.48 16.93
CA HIS A 52 13.55 20.79 16.50
C HIS A 52 12.02 20.81 16.56
N GLU A 53 11.44 22.00 16.46
CA GLU A 53 10.00 22.17 16.45
C GLU A 53 9.37 21.43 15.24
N ALA A 54 8.33 20.63 15.52
CA ALA A 54 7.65 19.86 14.50
C ALA A 54 6.74 20.74 13.64
N ILE A 55 6.87 20.66 12.33
CA ILE A 55 5.98 21.32 11.37
C ILE A 55 4.63 20.59 11.28
N ILE A 56 4.67 19.27 11.40
CA ILE A 56 3.50 18.39 11.40
C ILE A 56 3.56 17.41 12.57
N SER A 57 2.41 17.08 13.16
CA SER A 57 2.34 16.08 14.22
C SER A 57 2.66 14.68 13.66
N LYS A 58 3.26 13.84 14.50
CA LYS A 58 3.61 12.46 14.12
C LYS A 58 2.39 11.66 13.70
N GLU A 59 1.25 11.85 14.35
CA GLU A 59 -0.01 11.19 13.99
C GLU A 59 -0.47 11.51 12.56
N LYS A 60 -0.35 12.78 12.14
CA LYS A 60 -0.66 13.18 10.76
C LYS A 60 0.31 12.56 9.76
N PHE A 61 1.60 12.54 10.11
CA PHE A 61 2.62 11.92 9.28
C PHE A 61 2.35 10.42 9.10
N ASP A 62 2.08 9.69 10.17
CA ASP A 62 1.82 8.25 10.14
C ASP A 62 0.56 7.93 9.32
N LYS A 63 -0.51 8.72 9.43
CA LYS A 63 -1.71 8.59 8.57
C LYS A 63 -1.36 8.75 7.09
N VAL A 64 -0.49 9.70 6.75
CA VAL A 64 -0.03 9.89 5.36
C VAL A 64 0.80 8.71 4.88
N GLN A 65 1.70 8.15 5.74
CA GLN A 65 2.45 6.93 5.38
C GLN A 65 1.51 5.74 5.13
N ASP A 66 0.48 5.57 5.94
CA ASP A 66 -0.53 4.52 5.75
C ASP A 66 -1.25 4.65 4.40
N ILE A 67 -1.60 5.88 4.01
CA ILE A 67 -2.20 6.16 2.69
C ILE A 67 -1.22 5.85 1.56
N LEU A 68 0.04 6.30 1.67
CA LEU A 68 1.08 6.05 0.68
C LEU A 68 1.39 4.55 0.52
N ASN A 69 1.39 3.79 1.62
CA ASN A 69 1.62 2.35 1.61
C ASN A 69 0.43 1.57 1.01
N LYS A 70 -0.77 2.14 1.04
CA LYS A 70 -1.98 1.60 0.41
C LYS A 70 -2.10 1.94 -1.08
N GLN A 71 -1.07 2.54 -1.70
CA GLN A 71 -1.15 2.95 -3.11
C GLN A 71 -1.59 1.80 -4.01
N ALA A 72 -2.83 1.90 -4.47
CA ALA A 72 -3.36 1.04 -5.50
C ALA A 72 -2.68 1.37 -6.83
N LYS A 73 -2.41 0.36 -7.64
CA LYS A 73 -1.92 0.60 -9.00
C LYS A 73 -2.96 1.37 -9.79
N VAL A 74 -2.53 2.51 -10.31
CA VAL A 74 -3.31 3.32 -11.24
C VAL A 74 -3.32 2.61 -12.60
N ASN A 75 -4.47 2.48 -13.22
CA ASN A 75 -4.61 1.93 -14.57
C ASN A 75 -4.00 2.90 -15.60
N LYS A 76 -3.85 2.46 -16.86
CA LYS A 76 -3.32 3.30 -17.95
C LYS A 76 -4.18 4.54 -18.25
N ASP A 77 -5.47 4.46 -17.97
CA ASP A 77 -6.46 5.54 -18.11
C ASP A 77 -6.53 6.49 -16.90
N GLY A 78 -5.64 6.33 -15.92
CA GLY A 78 -5.63 7.12 -14.69
C GLY A 78 -6.64 6.68 -13.63
N SER A 79 -7.50 5.70 -13.91
CA SER A 79 -8.48 5.19 -12.94
C SER A 79 -7.84 4.23 -11.93
N ILE A 80 -8.42 4.15 -10.76
CA ILE A 80 -8.04 3.18 -9.74
C ILE A 80 -9.20 2.19 -9.58
N GLY A 81 -8.91 0.91 -9.72
CA GLY A 81 -9.94 -0.13 -9.54
C GLY A 81 -10.57 -0.08 -8.14
N ILE A 82 -11.86 -0.29 -8.04
CA ILE A 82 -12.66 -0.18 -6.80
C ILE A 82 -12.03 -0.96 -5.66
N LEU A 83 -11.61 -2.21 -5.90
CA LEU A 83 -11.06 -3.12 -4.89
C LEU A 83 -9.52 -3.06 -4.77
N SER A 84 -8.87 -2.21 -5.57
CA SER A 84 -7.39 -2.12 -5.58
C SER A 84 -6.85 -1.65 -4.23
N GLY A 85 -5.91 -2.41 -3.64
CA GLY A 85 -5.27 -2.09 -2.37
C GLY A 85 -5.99 -2.63 -1.13
N PHE A 86 -7.24 -3.13 -1.25
CA PHE A 86 -7.98 -3.69 -0.11
C PHE A 86 -7.86 -5.20 0.02
N LEU A 87 -7.57 -5.91 -1.07
CA LEU A 87 -7.64 -7.37 -1.12
C LEU A 87 -6.35 -8.02 -0.63
N LYS A 88 -6.47 -8.91 0.35
CA LYS A 88 -5.37 -9.70 0.89
C LYS A 88 -5.71 -11.19 0.89
N CYS A 89 -4.70 -12.02 0.69
CA CYS A 89 -4.81 -13.45 0.83
C CYS A 89 -4.84 -13.83 2.31
N LYS A 90 -5.83 -14.59 2.76
CA LYS A 90 -5.93 -15.04 4.16
C LYS A 90 -4.85 -16.06 4.51
N CYS A 91 -4.37 -16.85 3.54
CA CYS A 91 -3.37 -17.90 3.80
C CYS A 91 -1.96 -17.32 4.05
N CYS A 92 -1.55 -16.28 3.32
CA CYS A 92 -0.17 -15.75 3.41
C CYS A 92 -0.10 -14.25 3.75
N GLY A 93 -1.23 -13.56 3.95
CA GLY A 93 -1.28 -12.12 4.20
C GLY A 93 -0.88 -11.23 3.01
N GLY A 94 -0.38 -11.83 1.92
CA GLY A 94 0.06 -11.10 0.72
C GLY A 94 -1.09 -10.45 -0.03
N ASN A 95 -0.77 -9.46 -0.87
CA ASN A 95 -1.77 -8.77 -1.67
C ASN A 95 -2.31 -9.67 -2.79
N MET A 96 -3.57 -9.45 -3.16
CA MET A 96 -4.13 -10.06 -4.35
C MET A 96 -3.91 -9.17 -5.58
N VAL A 97 -3.62 -9.79 -6.71
CA VAL A 97 -3.33 -9.09 -7.98
C VAL A 97 -4.47 -9.27 -8.96
N LYS A 98 -4.83 -8.16 -9.63
CA LYS A 98 -5.85 -8.12 -10.67
C LYS A 98 -5.31 -8.70 -11.98
N ARG A 99 -6.12 -9.51 -12.64
CA ARG A 99 -5.91 -9.99 -14.00
C ARG A 99 -7.19 -9.95 -14.80
N THR A 100 -7.07 -9.52 -16.05
CA THR A 100 -8.19 -9.50 -17.00
C THR A 100 -8.03 -10.66 -17.98
N SER A 101 -9.07 -11.44 -18.16
CA SER A 101 -9.15 -12.51 -19.14
C SER A 101 -10.50 -12.44 -19.85
N LYS A 102 -10.51 -12.28 -21.17
CA LYS A 102 -11.73 -12.21 -22.00
C LYS A 102 -12.80 -11.28 -21.38
N GLU A 103 -12.46 -10.02 -21.15
CA GLU A 103 -13.30 -8.98 -20.54
C GLU A 103 -13.72 -9.20 -19.06
N ARG A 104 -13.37 -10.31 -18.47
CA ARG A 104 -13.63 -10.59 -17.05
C ARG A 104 -12.40 -10.33 -16.20
N VAL A 105 -12.62 -9.75 -15.05
CA VAL A 105 -11.58 -9.43 -14.06
C VAL A 105 -11.57 -10.47 -12.96
N TYR A 106 -10.38 -10.98 -12.66
CA TYR A 106 -10.12 -11.95 -11.58
C TYR A 106 -9.02 -11.46 -10.66
N TYR A 107 -9.08 -11.88 -9.41
CA TYR A 107 -8.06 -11.63 -8.40
C TYR A 107 -7.41 -12.94 -7.97
N TYR A 108 -6.07 -12.95 -7.90
CA TYR A 108 -5.23 -14.08 -7.51
C TYR A 108 -4.28 -13.67 -6.41
N CYS A 109 -3.84 -14.62 -5.60
CA CYS A 109 -2.78 -14.38 -4.64
C CYS A 109 -1.46 -14.06 -5.36
N SER A 110 -0.85 -12.91 -5.04
CA SER A 110 0.42 -12.47 -5.62
C SER A 110 1.55 -13.45 -5.36
N ASN A 111 1.64 -13.98 -4.13
CA ASN A 111 2.69 -14.89 -3.71
C ASN A 111 2.56 -16.26 -4.37
N TYR A 112 1.34 -16.77 -4.57
CA TYR A 112 1.13 -17.97 -5.38
C TYR A 112 1.51 -17.74 -6.84
N TYR A 113 1.04 -16.65 -7.42
CA TYR A 113 1.19 -16.39 -8.84
C TYR A 113 2.66 -16.19 -9.24
N ARG A 114 3.42 -15.40 -8.46
CA ARG A 114 4.81 -15.03 -8.80
C ARG A 114 5.83 -16.07 -8.34
N ASN A 115 5.72 -16.50 -7.09
CA ASN A 115 6.78 -17.24 -6.41
C ASN A 115 6.38 -18.66 -5.98
N LYS A 116 5.11 -19.04 -6.15
CA LYS A 116 4.54 -20.32 -5.67
C LYS A 116 4.74 -20.57 -4.17
N THR A 117 4.90 -19.50 -3.40
CA THR A 117 5.12 -19.58 -1.93
C THR A 117 3.85 -19.62 -1.11
N CYS A 118 2.67 -19.58 -1.73
CA CYS A 118 1.37 -19.65 -1.08
C CYS A 118 0.58 -20.83 -1.64
N GLU A 119 -0.22 -21.49 -0.79
CA GLU A 119 -1.08 -22.60 -1.20
C GLU A 119 -2.39 -22.16 -1.89
N ASN A 120 -2.73 -20.87 -1.80
CA ASN A 120 -3.96 -20.35 -2.39
C ASN A 120 -3.80 -20.15 -3.90
N ASN A 121 -4.14 -21.18 -4.66
CA ASN A 121 -4.14 -21.21 -6.13
C ASN A 121 -5.46 -20.73 -6.75
N GLU A 122 -6.47 -20.47 -5.92
CA GLU A 122 -7.80 -20.09 -6.39
C GLU A 122 -7.89 -18.63 -6.82
N SER A 123 -8.79 -18.40 -7.76
CA SER A 123 -9.14 -17.07 -8.23
C SER A 123 -10.58 -16.73 -7.92
N ILE A 124 -10.87 -15.45 -7.76
CA ILE A 124 -12.22 -14.96 -7.57
C ILE A 124 -12.51 -13.83 -8.56
N SER A 125 -13.69 -13.85 -9.18
CA SER A 125 -14.10 -12.79 -10.10
C SER A 125 -14.46 -11.51 -9.35
N GLU A 126 -14.22 -10.36 -9.99
CA GLU A 126 -14.54 -9.04 -9.42
C GLU A 126 -16.04 -8.90 -9.13
N ASN A 127 -16.89 -9.34 -10.06
CA ASN A 127 -18.36 -9.27 -9.89
C ASN A 127 -18.83 -10.03 -8.64
N LYS A 128 -18.35 -11.27 -8.48
CA LYS A 128 -18.70 -12.08 -7.32
C LYS A 128 -18.20 -11.48 -6.01
N LEU A 129 -17.02 -10.85 -6.03
CA LEU A 129 -16.51 -10.13 -4.86
C LEU A 129 -17.38 -8.92 -4.52
N ILE A 130 -17.78 -8.13 -5.52
CA ILE A 130 -18.66 -6.97 -5.32
C ILE A 130 -20.00 -7.39 -4.74
N GLU A 131 -20.60 -8.47 -5.25
CA GLU A 131 -21.85 -9.03 -4.72
C GLU A 131 -21.72 -9.41 -3.23
N ILE A 132 -20.71 -10.19 -2.87
CA ILE A 132 -20.46 -10.60 -1.48
C ILE A 132 -20.21 -9.40 -0.56
N ILE A 133 -19.49 -8.38 -1.05
CA ILE A 133 -19.20 -7.20 -0.25
C ILE A 133 -20.46 -6.35 -0.07
N ASN A 134 -21.27 -6.19 -1.12
CA ASN A 134 -22.55 -5.48 -1.05
C ASN A 134 -23.52 -6.14 -0.03
N GLU A 135 -23.64 -7.46 -0.07
CA GLU A 135 -24.44 -8.21 0.89
C GLU A 135 -23.96 -8.00 2.33
N LYS A 136 -22.64 -8.13 2.57
CA LYS A 136 -22.08 -8.02 3.92
C LYS A 136 -22.10 -6.61 4.50
N LEU A 137 -22.07 -5.58 3.66
CA LEU A 137 -22.10 -4.18 4.07
C LEU A 137 -23.50 -3.54 3.94
N ASN A 138 -24.51 -4.31 3.49
CA ASN A 138 -25.88 -3.84 3.20
C ASN A 138 -25.88 -2.61 2.27
N LEU A 139 -25.08 -2.68 1.18
CA LEU A 139 -24.99 -1.63 0.20
C LEU A 139 -25.60 -2.09 -1.13
N SER A 140 -26.28 -1.18 -1.84
CA SER A 140 -26.83 -1.47 -3.17
C SER A 140 -25.76 -1.43 -4.27
N ASN A 141 -24.81 -0.49 -4.17
CA ASN A 141 -23.65 -0.38 -5.07
C ASN A 141 -22.45 0.16 -4.29
N ILE A 142 -21.36 -0.60 -4.30
CA ILE A 142 -20.15 -0.20 -3.60
C ILE A 142 -19.34 0.79 -4.44
N THR A 143 -18.99 1.91 -3.82
CA THR A 143 -18.05 2.88 -4.37
C THR A 143 -16.70 2.78 -3.68
N ARG A 144 -15.64 3.26 -4.34
CA ARG A 144 -14.31 3.27 -3.74
C ARG A 144 -14.26 4.12 -2.47
N LEU A 145 -14.97 5.25 -2.43
CA LEU A 145 -15.06 6.12 -1.26
C LEU A 145 -15.69 5.42 -0.05
N GLU A 146 -16.73 4.64 -0.25
CA GLU A 146 -17.37 3.85 0.81
C GLU A 146 -16.43 2.77 1.35
N LEU A 147 -15.67 2.10 0.47
CA LEU A 147 -14.63 1.16 0.90
C LEU A 147 -13.54 1.85 1.72
N GLU A 148 -13.05 2.98 1.26
CA GLU A 148 -12.01 3.75 1.97
C GLU A 148 -12.48 4.21 3.37
N ASN A 149 -13.75 4.54 3.52
CA ASN A 149 -14.32 4.98 4.80
C ASN A 149 -14.62 3.84 5.76
N LYS A 150 -15.19 2.74 5.27
CA LYS A 150 -15.72 1.66 6.11
C LYS A 150 -14.77 0.47 6.27
N VAL A 151 -13.93 0.18 5.28
CA VAL A 151 -13.17 -1.07 5.20
C VAL A 151 -11.68 -0.83 5.36
N LYS A 152 -11.06 -1.61 6.25
CA LYS A 152 -9.60 -1.64 6.42
C LYS A 152 -8.95 -2.59 5.43
N CYS A 153 -9.38 -3.84 5.41
CA CYS A 153 -8.88 -4.91 4.53
C CYS A 153 -9.97 -5.94 4.24
N ILE A 154 -9.84 -6.64 3.13
CA ILE A 154 -10.71 -7.75 2.72
C ILE A 154 -9.82 -8.96 2.53
N TYR A 155 -10.03 -10.00 3.32
CA TYR A 155 -9.28 -11.26 3.26
C TYR A 155 -10.05 -12.30 2.47
N ILE A 156 -9.36 -12.98 1.57
CA ILE A 156 -9.92 -14.04 0.72
C ILE A 156 -9.17 -15.33 1.00
N ASP A 157 -9.93 -16.37 1.33
CA ASP A 157 -9.45 -17.72 1.60
C ASP A 157 -9.37 -18.54 0.29
N LYS A 158 -8.69 -19.69 0.34
CA LYS A 158 -8.65 -20.68 -0.74
C LYS A 158 -10.04 -21.24 -1.10
N ASN A 159 -10.98 -21.23 -0.16
CA ASN A 159 -12.37 -21.65 -0.38
C ASN A 159 -13.26 -20.50 -0.90
N LYS A 160 -12.68 -19.38 -1.33
CA LYS A 160 -13.38 -18.16 -1.78
C LYS A 160 -14.24 -17.49 -0.71
N ASN A 161 -14.01 -17.84 0.56
CA ASN A 161 -14.66 -17.14 1.67
C ASN A 161 -14.04 -15.74 1.83
N VAL A 162 -14.90 -14.75 2.00
CA VAL A 162 -14.51 -13.35 2.12
C VAL A 162 -14.76 -12.90 3.56
N LYS A 163 -13.69 -12.42 4.23
CA LYS A 163 -13.77 -11.77 5.54
C LYS A 163 -13.44 -10.30 5.36
N ILE A 164 -14.29 -9.41 5.85
CA ILE A 164 -14.11 -7.97 5.78
C ILE A 164 -13.72 -7.48 7.16
N ASP A 165 -12.57 -6.79 7.25
CA ASP A 165 -12.17 -6.05 8.44
C ASP A 165 -12.62 -4.60 8.28
N ILE A 166 -13.52 -4.17 9.14
CA ILE A 166 -14.07 -2.81 9.21
C ILE A 166 -13.12 -1.94 10.05
N LYS A 167 -13.11 -0.64 9.77
CA LYS A 167 -12.33 0.34 10.55
C LYS A 167 -12.94 0.59 11.91
#